data_21cbefa93f6c660ec3e5ebc1120d2376
#
_entry.id   21cbefa93f6c660ec3e5ebc1120d2376
#
_cell.length_a   1.000
_cell.length_b   1.000
_cell.length_c   1.000
_cell.angle_alpha   90.00
_cell.angle_beta   90.00
_cell.angle_gamma   90.00
#
_symmetry.space_group_name_H-M   'P 1'
#
loop_
_entity.id
_entity.type
_entity.pdbx_description
1 polymer ?
#
loop_
_entity_poly.entity_id
_entity_poly.type
_entity_poly.pdbx_seq_one_letter_code
_entity_poly.pdbx_strand_id
1 'polypeptide(L)'
;IISGIFLAIIAASSLYVGSWYLFLLCAFISLVGMYELYRAAGIHEKLLGICGYVVAVAYYVCVWLGKWQLETLVFVFGLMAIMTIYVITFPKYKSQDAMLVFTGIFYVAVMLSYIYKVRVAGDGKYIVWLVFVSSWGNDTFAYFTGVLFGKHKMAPKLSPKKSVEGAVGGVTGATLLGIIYGFIISTRMSGIFVHPVWTFAIASFIGALLSIIGDLAASAIKRNYDIKDYGKLIPG
;
A
#
# COMPACT_ATOMS: atom_id res chain seq x y z
N ILE A 1 1.96 -20.41 6.13
CA ILE A 1 3.33 -20.14 6.64
C ILE A 1 4.35 -20.17 5.49
N ILE A 2 4.41 -21.22 4.67
CA ILE A 2 5.39 -21.33 3.57
C ILE A 2 5.23 -20.21 2.54
N SER A 3 4.00 -19.90 2.12
CA SER A 3 3.71 -18.79 1.19
C SER A 3 4.14 -17.43 1.75
N GLY A 4 3.89 -17.17 3.04
CA GLY A 4 4.28 -15.92 3.69
C GLY A 4 5.81 -15.75 3.77
N ILE A 5 6.55 -16.81 4.07
CA ILE A 5 8.02 -16.78 4.06
C ILE A 5 8.55 -16.51 2.64
N PHE A 6 7.99 -17.17 1.63
CA PHE A 6 8.39 -16.97 0.24
C PHE A 6 8.14 -15.54 -0.23
N LEU A 7 6.98 -14.97 0.08
CA LEU A 7 6.65 -13.58 -0.23
C LEU A 7 7.56 -12.60 0.51
N ALA A 8 7.89 -12.87 1.78
CA ALA A 8 8.82 -12.04 2.54
C ALA A 8 10.23 -12.06 1.94
N ILE A 9 10.70 -13.22 1.46
CA ILE A 9 12.00 -13.34 0.78
C ILE A 9 11.99 -12.56 -0.55
N ILE A 10 10.91 -12.67 -1.35
CA ILE A 10 10.78 -11.91 -2.60
C ILE A 10 10.78 -10.40 -2.30
N ALA A 11 10.02 -9.95 -1.31
CA ALA A 11 9.97 -8.56 -0.93
C ALA A 11 11.36 -8.06 -0.46
N ALA A 12 12.01 -8.78 0.44
CA ALA A 12 13.32 -8.40 0.95
C ALA A 12 14.40 -8.40 -0.15
N SER A 13 14.44 -9.42 -1.02
CA SER A 13 15.38 -9.47 -2.14
C SER A 13 15.14 -8.35 -3.14
N SER A 14 13.88 -8.02 -3.42
CA SER A 14 13.54 -6.92 -4.34
C SER A 14 13.95 -5.55 -3.81
N LEU A 15 13.81 -5.32 -2.52
CA LEU A 15 14.27 -4.10 -1.87
C LEU A 15 15.80 -3.99 -1.84
N TYR A 16 16.48 -5.12 -1.63
CA TYR A 16 17.94 -5.17 -1.62
C TYR A 16 18.50 -4.88 -3.01
N VAL A 17 18.04 -5.61 -4.03
CA VAL A 17 18.45 -5.42 -5.44
C VAL A 17 18.01 -4.05 -5.94
N GLY A 18 16.76 -3.66 -5.66
CA GLY A 18 16.19 -2.39 -6.14
C GLY A 18 16.05 -2.36 -7.66
N SER A 19 16.26 -1.16 -8.27
CA SER A 19 16.27 -0.97 -9.73
C SER A 19 15.02 -1.51 -10.45
N TRP A 20 15.18 -2.03 -11.68
CA TRP A 20 14.08 -2.54 -12.51
C TRP A 20 13.33 -3.72 -11.89
N TYR A 21 14.02 -4.53 -11.09
CA TYR A 21 13.39 -5.70 -10.44
C TYR A 21 12.29 -5.28 -9.45
N LEU A 22 12.60 -4.32 -8.56
CA LEU A 22 11.61 -3.77 -7.64
C LEU A 22 10.50 -3.04 -8.38
N PHE A 23 10.85 -2.30 -9.45
CA PHE A 23 9.87 -1.61 -10.28
C PHE A 23 8.83 -2.57 -10.88
N LEU A 24 9.31 -3.63 -11.54
CA LEU A 24 8.44 -4.63 -12.15
C LEU A 24 7.58 -5.36 -11.10
N LEU A 25 8.15 -5.66 -9.94
CA LEU A 25 7.40 -6.27 -8.86
C LEU A 25 6.28 -5.36 -8.35
N CYS A 26 6.55 -4.08 -8.11
CA CYS A 26 5.54 -3.11 -7.70
C CYS A 26 4.44 -2.95 -8.77
N ALA A 27 4.81 -2.85 -10.05
CA ALA A 27 3.86 -2.74 -11.14
C ALA A 27 2.97 -4.00 -11.25
N PHE A 28 3.58 -5.19 -11.17
CA PHE A 28 2.84 -6.46 -11.20
C PHE A 28 1.87 -6.60 -10.03
N ILE A 29 2.33 -6.37 -8.79
CA ILE A 29 1.47 -6.45 -7.60
C ILE A 29 0.34 -5.41 -7.69
N SER A 30 0.61 -4.21 -8.23
CA SER A 30 -0.42 -3.19 -8.43
C SER A 30 -1.50 -3.65 -9.39
N LEU A 31 -1.14 -4.24 -10.53
CA LEU A 31 -2.12 -4.73 -11.50
C LEU A 31 -2.94 -5.90 -10.93
N VAL A 32 -2.31 -6.81 -10.19
CA VAL A 32 -3.01 -7.91 -9.50
C VAL A 32 -3.96 -7.36 -8.45
N GLY A 33 -3.52 -6.42 -7.61
CA GLY A 33 -4.37 -5.81 -6.58
C GLY A 33 -5.54 -5.02 -7.16
N MET A 34 -5.33 -4.29 -8.26
CA MET A 34 -6.40 -3.62 -9.00
C MET A 34 -7.38 -4.63 -9.60
N TYR A 35 -6.86 -5.72 -10.18
CA TYR A 35 -7.70 -6.79 -10.72
C TYR A 35 -8.61 -7.41 -9.65
N GLU A 36 -8.05 -7.73 -8.49
CA GLU A 36 -8.83 -8.29 -7.38
C GLU A 36 -9.87 -7.30 -6.84
N LEU A 37 -9.51 -6.02 -6.73
CA LEU A 37 -10.44 -4.95 -6.33
C LEU A 37 -11.59 -4.79 -7.34
N TYR A 38 -11.28 -4.73 -8.63
CA TYR A 38 -12.29 -4.58 -9.68
C TYR A 38 -13.13 -5.83 -9.86
N ARG A 39 -12.57 -7.02 -9.59
CA ARG A 39 -13.30 -8.28 -9.58
C ARG A 39 -14.34 -8.32 -8.47
N ALA A 40 -14.01 -7.82 -7.30
CA ALA A 40 -14.96 -7.72 -6.19
C ALA A 40 -16.21 -6.90 -6.57
N ALA A 41 -16.05 -5.86 -7.40
CA ALA A 41 -17.13 -5.05 -7.91
C ALA A 41 -17.74 -5.54 -9.24
N GLY A 42 -17.22 -6.61 -9.83
CA GLY A 42 -17.67 -7.16 -11.10
C GLY A 42 -17.41 -6.26 -12.32
N ILE A 43 -16.35 -5.45 -12.28
CA ILE A 43 -15.98 -4.51 -13.37
C ILE A 43 -14.61 -4.83 -14.01
N HIS A 44 -13.91 -5.86 -13.57
CA HIS A 44 -12.52 -6.17 -13.95
C HIS A 44 -12.32 -6.45 -15.45
N GLU A 45 -13.31 -7.03 -16.15
CA GLU A 45 -13.29 -7.30 -17.59
C GLU A 45 -14.10 -6.27 -18.40
N LYS A 46 -14.72 -5.31 -17.74
CA LYS A 46 -15.52 -4.28 -18.40
C LYS A 46 -14.64 -3.13 -18.86
N LEU A 47 -15.12 -2.38 -19.87
CA LEU A 47 -14.39 -1.27 -20.48
C LEU A 47 -13.87 -0.26 -19.43
N LEU A 48 -14.66 0.00 -18.39
CA LEU A 48 -14.30 0.91 -17.31
C LEU A 48 -13.10 0.40 -16.50
N GLY A 49 -13.09 -0.90 -16.14
CA GLY A 49 -11.96 -1.53 -15.45
C GLY A 49 -10.71 -1.59 -16.33
N ILE A 50 -10.86 -1.92 -17.61
CA ILE A 50 -9.76 -1.93 -18.59
C ILE A 50 -9.12 -0.54 -18.68
N CYS A 51 -9.93 0.53 -18.74
CA CYS A 51 -9.42 1.90 -18.70
C CYS A 51 -8.55 2.17 -17.46
N GLY A 52 -8.98 1.68 -16.29
CA GLY A 52 -8.19 1.79 -15.05
C GLY A 52 -6.81 1.13 -15.15
N TYR A 53 -6.72 -0.08 -15.73
CA TYR A 53 -5.43 -0.74 -15.94
C TYR A 53 -4.53 0.02 -16.93
N VAL A 54 -5.10 0.54 -18.01
CA VAL A 54 -4.35 1.35 -19.01
C VAL A 54 -3.78 2.59 -18.35
N VAL A 55 -4.56 3.30 -17.54
CA VAL A 55 -4.10 4.48 -16.79
C VAL A 55 -2.99 4.10 -15.81
N ALA A 56 -3.13 2.99 -15.08
CA ALA A 56 -2.10 2.52 -14.15
C ALA A 56 -0.78 2.16 -14.88
N VAL A 57 -0.86 1.49 -16.03
CA VAL A 57 0.33 1.18 -16.85
C VAL A 57 0.98 2.46 -17.36
N ALA A 58 0.20 3.41 -17.89
CA ALA A 58 0.71 4.71 -18.33
C ALA A 58 1.39 5.48 -17.18
N TYR A 59 0.80 5.43 -15.99
CA TYR A 59 1.40 6.00 -14.78
C TYR A 59 2.75 5.35 -14.46
N TYR A 60 2.83 4.01 -14.45
CA TYR A 60 4.10 3.30 -14.19
C TYR A 60 5.17 3.61 -15.24
N VAL A 61 4.81 3.79 -16.52
CA VAL A 61 5.73 4.25 -17.56
C VAL A 61 6.29 5.63 -17.19
N CYS A 62 5.47 6.57 -16.75
CA CYS A 62 5.93 7.89 -16.30
C CYS A 62 6.86 7.80 -15.08
N VAL A 63 6.55 6.93 -14.13
CA VAL A 63 7.41 6.67 -12.97
C VAL A 63 8.78 6.13 -13.40
N TRP A 64 8.81 5.19 -14.34
CA TRP A 64 10.07 4.64 -14.89
C TRP A 64 10.92 5.71 -15.60
N LEU A 65 10.27 6.57 -16.37
CA LEU A 65 10.93 7.66 -17.08
C LEU A 65 11.37 8.81 -16.16
N GLY A 66 11.00 8.79 -14.89
CA GLY A 66 11.28 9.87 -13.94
C GLY A 66 10.60 11.20 -14.27
N LYS A 67 9.48 11.17 -15.01
CA LYS A 67 8.76 12.34 -15.53
C LYS A 67 7.54 12.66 -14.66
N TRP A 68 7.77 13.23 -13.48
CA TRP A 68 6.70 13.56 -12.52
C TRP A 68 5.63 14.52 -13.08
N GLN A 69 5.98 15.41 -14.01
CA GLN A 69 5.02 16.28 -14.69
C GLN A 69 4.02 15.48 -15.55
N LEU A 70 4.49 14.39 -16.18
CA LEU A 70 3.63 13.51 -16.98
C LEU A 70 2.70 12.66 -16.10
N GLU A 71 3.10 12.32 -14.88
CA GLU A 71 2.23 11.59 -13.94
C GLU A 71 0.93 12.37 -13.69
N THR A 72 1.04 13.69 -13.47
CA THR A 72 -0.14 14.57 -13.28
C THR A 72 -1.04 14.56 -14.52
N LEU A 73 -0.45 14.65 -15.71
CA LEU A 73 -1.21 14.59 -16.98
C LEU A 73 -1.92 13.23 -17.13
N VAL A 74 -1.25 12.13 -16.80
CA VAL A 74 -1.88 10.79 -16.85
C VAL A 74 -3.10 10.73 -15.92
N PHE A 75 -3.05 11.32 -14.74
CA PHE A 75 -4.20 11.36 -13.85
C PHE A 75 -5.34 12.23 -14.39
N VAL A 76 -5.03 13.41 -14.94
CA VAL A 76 -6.05 14.29 -15.53
C VAL A 76 -6.73 13.62 -16.72
N PHE A 77 -5.94 13.12 -17.69
CA PHE A 77 -6.49 12.44 -18.86
C PHE A 77 -7.16 11.10 -18.48
N GLY A 78 -6.63 10.39 -17.50
CA GLY A 78 -7.22 9.18 -16.96
C GLY A 78 -8.60 9.44 -16.35
N LEU A 79 -8.73 10.49 -15.55
CA LEU A 79 -10.03 10.91 -15.01
C LEU A 79 -11.01 11.28 -16.13
N MET A 80 -10.56 12.07 -17.12
CA MET A 80 -11.38 12.42 -18.27
C MET A 80 -11.83 11.19 -19.06
N ALA A 81 -10.95 10.23 -19.29
CA ALA A 81 -11.29 8.98 -19.98
C ALA A 81 -12.31 8.15 -19.21
N ILE A 82 -12.12 7.98 -17.90
CA ILE A 82 -13.06 7.27 -17.02
C ILE A 82 -14.43 7.93 -17.04
N MET A 83 -14.49 9.26 -16.92
CA MET A 83 -15.75 10.01 -16.95
C MET A 83 -16.41 9.94 -18.34
N THR A 84 -15.64 10.01 -19.41
CA THR A 84 -16.14 9.88 -20.78
C THR A 84 -16.76 8.50 -21.00
N ILE A 85 -16.09 7.43 -20.59
CA ILE A 85 -16.62 6.06 -20.68
C ILE A 85 -17.92 5.95 -19.87
N TYR A 86 -17.93 6.47 -18.64
CA TYR A 86 -19.12 6.47 -17.79
C TYR A 86 -20.30 7.14 -18.45
N VAL A 87 -20.10 8.35 -19.03
CA VAL A 87 -21.17 9.11 -19.70
C VAL A 87 -21.67 8.40 -20.98
N ILE A 88 -20.78 7.98 -21.87
CA ILE A 88 -21.14 7.35 -23.15
C ILE A 88 -21.87 6.00 -22.91
N THR A 89 -21.53 5.29 -21.85
CA THR A 89 -22.10 3.98 -21.55
C THR A 89 -23.28 4.04 -20.57
N PHE A 90 -23.74 5.22 -20.19
CA PHE A 90 -24.90 5.36 -19.29
C PHE A 90 -26.16 4.69 -19.87
N PRO A 91 -26.96 3.97 -19.06
CA PRO A 91 -26.86 3.71 -17.62
C PRO A 91 -26.15 2.39 -17.24
N LYS A 92 -25.27 1.86 -18.11
CA LYS A 92 -24.60 0.55 -17.93
C LYS A 92 -23.74 0.49 -16.65
N TYR A 93 -23.07 1.59 -16.32
CA TYR A 93 -22.25 1.73 -15.10
C TYR A 93 -22.89 2.69 -14.12
N LYS A 94 -22.66 2.44 -12.83
CA LYS A 94 -23.02 3.36 -11.76
C LYS A 94 -21.85 4.33 -11.47
N SER A 95 -22.12 5.48 -10.88
CA SER A 95 -21.08 6.42 -10.44
C SER A 95 -20.07 5.77 -9.47
N GLN A 96 -20.55 4.84 -8.65
CA GLN A 96 -19.70 4.05 -7.75
C GLN A 96 -18.64 3.23 -8.49
N ASP A 97 -18.96 2.69 -9.67
CA ASP A 97 -18.00 1.93 -10.49
C ASP A 97 -16.88 2.83 -11.01
N ALA A 98 -17.21 4.04 -11.47
CA ALA A 98 -16.22 5.02 -11.91
C ALA A 98 -15.32 5.49 -10.76
N MET A 99 -15.90 5.76 -9.60
CA MET A 99 -15.15 6.13 -8.39
C MET A 99 -14.24 4.99 -7.91
N LEU A 100 -14.69 3.74 -8.01
CA LEU A 100 -13.88 2.58 -7.63
C LEU A 100 -12.68 2.39 -8.56
N VAL A 101 -12.85 2.61 -9.88
CA VAL A 101 -11.73 2.56 -10.83
C VAL A 101 -10.68 3.59 -10.45
N PHE A 102 -11.10 4.81 -10.17
CA PHE A 102 -10.21 5.88 -9.73
C PHE A 102 -9.52 5.56 -8.40
N THR A 103 -10.29 5.03 -7.43
CA THR A 103 -9.75 4.56 -6.15
C THR A 103 -8.69 3.47 -6.35
N GLY A 104 -8.91 2.50 -7.25
CA GLY A 104 -7.94 1.46 -7.56
C GLY A 104 -6.62 2.01 -8.09
N ILE A 105 -6.66 3.04 -8.96
CA ILE A 105 -5.45 3.69 -9.45
C ILE A 105 -4.67 4.32 -8.29
N PHE A 106 -5.32 5.14 -7.45
CA PHE A 106 -4.65 5.84 -6.36
C PHE A 106 -4.29 4.94 -5.19
N TYR A 107 -5.23 4.16 -4.69
CA TYR A 107 -5.08 3.34 -3.50
C TYR A 107 -4.15 2.14 -3.72
N VAL A 108 -4.14 1.59 -4.95
CA VAL A 108 -3.29 0.43 -5.24
C VAL A 108 -2.05 0.85 -6.03
N ALA A 109 -2.20 1.35 -7.26
CA ALA A 109 -1.06 1.57 -8.14
C ALA A 109 -0.14 2.70 -7.64
N VAL A 110 -0.69 3.85 -7.28
CA VAL A 110 0.11 4.99 -6.81
C VAL A 110 0.77 4.66 -5.47
N MET A 111 0.04 4.15 -4.49
CA MET A 111 0.61 3.85 -3.17
C MET A 111 1.75 2.84 -3.24
N LEU A 112 1.59 1.74 -4.00
CA LEU A 112 2.66 0.76 -4.18
C LEU A 112 3.87 1.30 -4.94
N SER A 113 3.66 2.21 -5.91
CA SER A 113 4.77 2.82 -6.65
C SER A 113 5.72 3.62 -5.75
N TYR A 114 5.23 4.16 -4.63
CA TYR A 114 6.07 4.90 -3.68
C TYR A 114 7.15 4.03 -3.03
N ILE A 115 6.97 2.72 -2.94
CA ILE A 115 8.04 1.81 -2.50
C ILE A 115 9.25 1.94 -3.45
N TYR A 116 9.00 1.91 -4.76
CA TYR A 116 10.05 2.12 -5.77
C TYR A 116 10.61 3.54 -5.73
N LYS A 117 9.73 4.57 -5.70
CA LYS A 117 10.16 5.98 -5.67
C LYS A 117 11.04 6.28 -4.46
N VAL A 118 10.66 5.80 -3.28
CA VAL A 118 11.48 5.95 -2.07
C VAL A 118 12.81 5.21 -2.22
N ARG A 119 12.81 4.00 -2.80
CA ARG A 119 14.01 3.19 -2.97
C ARG A 119 15.05 3.83 -3.88
N VAL A 120 14.62 4.55 -4.93
CA VAL A 120 15.53 5.21 -5.89
C VAL A 120 15.94 6.63 -5.48
N ALA A 121 15.32 7.22 -4.47
CA ALA A 121 15.70 8.51 -3.94
C ALA A 121 17.00 8.39 -3.10
N GLY A 122 17.81 9.40 -3.05
CA GLY A 122 19.03 9.56 -2.24
C GLY A 122 19.45 8.36 -1.37
N ASP A 123 19.20 8.45 -0.04
CA ASP A 123 19.43 7.34 0.92
C ASP A 123 18.31 6.28 0.91
N GLY A 124 17.53 6.20 -0.17
CA GLY A 124 16.34 5.34 -0.29
C GLY A 124 16.57 3.86 -0.02
N LYS A 125 17.79 3.36 -0.29
CA LYS A 125 18.15 1.98 0.05
C LYS A 125 18.05 1.67 1.55
N TYR A 126 18.12 2.70 2.41
CA TYR A 126 17.92 2.57 3.85
C TYR A 126 16.50 2.97 4.26
N ILE A 127 15.96 4.04 3.65
CA ILE A 127 14.66 4.61 4.02
C ILE A 127 13.52 3.66 3.69
N VAL A 128 13.60 2.93 2.57
CA VAL A 128 12.52 2.04 2.11
C VAL A 128 12.16 0.95 3.13
N TRP A 129 13.11 0.53 3.95
CA TRP A 129 12.87 -0.47 4.99
C TRP A 129 11.92 0.01 6.09
N LEU A 130 11.81 1.34 6.29
CA LEU A 130 10.85 1.90 7.24
C LEU A 130 9.39 1.56 6.91
N VAL A 131 9.06 1.37 5.63
CA VAL A 131 7.71 0.94 5.21
C VAL A 131 7.38 -0.42 5.84
N PHE A 132 8.35 -1.34 5.84
CA PHE A 132 8.17 -2.68 6.41
C PHE A 132 8.30 -2.68 7.94
N VAL A 133 9.25 -1.92 8.48
CA VAL A 133 9.42 -1.75 9.92
C VAL A 133 8.14 -1.18 10.55
N SER A 134 7.55 -0.16 9.95
CA SER A 134 6.32 0.45 10.46
C SER A 134 5.10 -0.46 10.29
N SER A 135 4.93 -1.12 9.15
CA SER A 135 3.75 -1.95 8.88
C SER A 135 3.84 -3.31 9.58
N TRP A 136 4.89 -4.10 9.29
CA TRP A 136 5.05 -5.44 9.89
C TRP A 136 5.36 -5.38 11.39
N GLY A 137 6.14 -4.37 11.81
CA GLY A 137 6.37 -4.09 13.21
C GLY A 137 5.06 -3.80 13.94
N ASN A 138 4.24 -2.90 13.39
CA ASN A 138 2.92 -2.61 13.93
C ASN A 138 2.06 -3.87 14.06
N ASP A 139 1.94 -4.68 13.01
CA ASP A 139 1.09 -5.87 13.02
C ASP A 139 1.57 -6.90 14.03
N THR A 140 2.88 -7.11 14.13
CA THR A 140 3.50 -8.03 15.08
C THR A 140 3.25 -7.60 16.53
N PHE A 141 3.57 -6.36 16.87
CA PHE A 141 3.36 -5.87 18.23
C PHE A 141 1.88 -5.71 18.57
N ALA A 142 1.04 -5.32 17.60
CA ALA A 142 -0.40 -5.26 17.78
C ALA A 142 -1.00 -6.64 18.08
N TYR A 143 -0.51 -7.68 17.41
CA TYR A 143 -0.93 -9.05 17.68
C TYR A 143 -0.55 -9.48 19.11
N PHE A 144 0.71 -9.34 19.51
CA PHE A 144 1.15 -9.75 20.85
C PHE A 144 0.46 -8.97 21.96
N THR A 145 0.41 -7.64 21.85
CA THR A 145 -0.25 -6.81 22.87
C THR A 145 -1.76 -7.02 22.88
N GLY A 146 -2.37 -7.24 21.71
CA GLY A 146 -3.78 -7.55 21.60
C GLY A 146 -4.17 -8.89 22.24
N VAL A 147 -3.30 -9.92 22.12
CA VAL A 147 -3.52 -11.22 22.76
C VAL A 147 -3.33 -11.14 24.27
N LEU A 148 -2.30 -10.41 24.73
CA LEU A 148 -1.97 -10.34 26.17
C LEU A 148 -2.86 -9.37 26.94
N PHE A 149 -3.21 -8.24 26.37
CA PHE A 149 -3.86 -7.13 27.08
C PHE A 149 -5.18 -6.66 26.44
N GLY A 150 -5.58 -7.20 25.28
CA GLY A 150 -6.74 -6.72 24.51
C GLY A 150 -8.07 -6.94 25.22
N LYS A 151 -8.69 -5.87 25.67
CA LYS A 151 -10.00 -5.86 26.32
C LYS A 151 -11.05 -5.13 25.48
N HIS A 152 -10.68 -4.01 24.84
CA HIS A 152 -11.59 -3.13 24.12
C HIS A 152 -11.48 -3.34 22.62
N LYS A 153 -12.59 -3.70 21.97
CA LYS A 153 -12.62 -3.88 20.51
C LYS A 153 -12.53 -2.53 19.80
N MET A 154 -11.58 -2.39 18.87
CA MET A 154 -11.37 -1.14 18.13
C MET A 154 -12.39 -0.95 17.00
N ALA A 155 -12.69 -1.99 16.24
CA ALA A 155 -13.57 -1.91 15.08
C ALA A 155 -14.44 -3.20 14.97
N PRO A 156 -15.46 -3.41 15.84
CA PRO A 156 -16.20 -4.67 15.91
C PRO A 156 -16.85 -5.10 14.61
N LYS A 157 -17.37 -4.14 13.82
CA LYS A 157 -18.04 -4.40 12.53
C LYS A 157 -17.06 -4.69 11.38
N LEU A 158 -15.88 -4.10 11.38
CA LEU A 158 -14.89 -4.23 10.29
C LEU A 158 -13.91 -5.38 10.57
N SER A 159 -13.32 -5.39 11.75
CA SER A 159 -12.31 -6.36 12.17
C SER A 159 -12.50 -6.71 13.66
N PRO A 160 -13.31 -7.73 13.98
CA PRO A 160 -13.68 -8.07 15.38
C PRO A 160 -12.50 -8.57 16.23
N LYS A 161 -11.38 -8.92 15.59
CA LYS A 161 -10.16 -9.38 16.28
C LYS A 161 -9.27 -8.24 16.78
N LYS A 162 -9.38 -7.03 16.20
CA LYS A 162 -8.54 -5.89 16.59
C LYS A 162 -9.00 -5.24 17.89
N SER A 163 -8.03 -4.95 18.78
CA SER A 163 -8.25 -4.25 20.05
C SER A 163 -7.55 -2.89 20.06
N VAL A 164 -8.03 -1.99 20.91
CA VAL A 164 -7.41 -0.67 21.11
C VAL A 164 -6.04 -0.81 21.74
N GLU A 165 -5.90 -1.70 22.73
CA GLU A 165 -4.62 -2.00 23.40
C GLU A 165 -3.60 -2.57 22.40
N GLY A 166 -4.08 -3.45 21.50
CA GLY A 166 -3.26 -3.95 20.40
C GLY A 166 -2.78 -2.83 19.48
N ALA A 167 -3.66 -1.90 19.11
CA ALA A 167 -3.28 -0.77 18.26
C ALA A 167 -2.22 0.13 18.93
N VAL A 168 -2.40 0.45 20.22
CA VAL A 168 -1.41 1.23 20.98
C VAL A 168 -0.07 0.51 21.07
N GLY A 169 -0.09 -0.80 21.36
CA GLY A 169 1.14 -1.60 21.42
C GLY A 169 1.81 -1.73 20.06
N GLY A 170 1.04 -1.86 18.98
CA GLY A 170 1.54 -1.88 17.61
C GLY A 170 2.30 -0.61 17.25
N VAL A 171 1.65 0.55 17.44
CA VAL A 171 2.26 1.86 17.16
C VAL A 171 3.52 2.09 18.00
N THR A 172 3.46 1.78 19.31
CA THR A 172 4.61 1.93 20.20
C THR A 172 5.75 1.02 19.77
N GLY A 173 5.47 -0.26 19.50
CA GLY A 173 6.47 -1.23 19.07
C GLY A 173 7.11 -0.88 17.74
N ALA A 174 6.33 -0.46 16.73
CA ALA A 174 6.86 0.00 15.45
C ALA A 174 7.73 1.24 15.61
N THR A 175 7.34 2.18 16.47
CA THR A 175 8.14 3.38 16.75
C THR A 175 9.47 3.02 17.40
N LEU A 176 9.48 2.11 18.38
CA LEU A 176 10.71 1.63 19.00
C LEU A 176 11.64 0.93 17.99
N LEU A 177 11.08 0.10 17.11
CA LEU A 177 11.86 -0.50 16.01
C LEU A 177 12.43 0.57 15.08
N GLY A 178 11.67 1.63 14.78
CA GLY A 178 12.13 2.77 13.98
C GLY A 178 13.30 3.50 14.63
N ILE A 179 13.25 3.72 15.95
CA ILE A 179 14.36 4.32 16.73
C ILE A 179 15.62 3.43 16.64
N ILE A 180 15.48 2.13 16.91
CA ILE A 180 16.58 1.17 16.86
C ILE A 180 17.20 1.15 15.47
N TYR A 181 16.37 1.04 14.44
CA TYR A 181 16.82 1.05 13.05
C TYR A 181 17.52 2.36 12.69
N GLY A 182 16.97 3.51 13.09
CA GLY A 182 17.59 4.82 12.90
C GLY A 182 18.97 4.92 13.54
N PHE A 183 19.13 4.36 14.73
CA PHE A 183 20.41 4.32 15.42
C PHE A 183 21.46 3.50 14.65
N ILE A 184 21.06 2.32 14.15
CA ILE A 184 21.96 1.42 13.40
C ILE A 184 22.39 2.04 12.06
N ILE A 185 21.47 2.76 11.37
CA ILE A 185 21.71 3.25 10.02
C ILE A 185 22.27 4.68 9.98
N SER A 186 22.15 5.44 11.08
CA SER A 186 22.57 6.86 11.13
C SER A 186 24.00 7.10 10.65
N THR A 187 24.92 6.18 10.95
CA THR A 187 26.34 6.27 10.56
C THR A 187 26.60 5.93 9.08
N ARG A 188 25.61 5.38 8.38
CA ARG A 188 25.72 4.93 6.98
C ARG A 188 25.01 5.85 5.99
N MET A 189 24.31 6.87 6.49
CA MET A 189 23.56 7.81 5.68
C MET A 189 24.42 8.98 5.22
N SER A 190 24.10 9.53 4.05
CA SER A 190 24.85 10.63 3.43
C SER A 190 24.57 12.01 4.05
N GLY A 191 23.99 12.07 5.24
CA GLY A 191 23.75 13.32 5.96
C GLY A 191 22.51 14.13 5.51
N ILE A 192 21.60 13.49 4.74
CA ILE A 192 20.35 14.13 4.31
C ILE A 192 19.48 14.56 5.52
N PHE A 193 19.53 13.79 6.61
CA PHE A 193 18.79 14.10 7.83
C PHE A 193 19.71 14.58 8.95
N VAL A 194 19.40 15.73 9.51
CA VAL A 194 20.14 16.30 10.66
C VAL A 194 20.04 15.37 11.88
N HIS A 195 18.87 14.77 12.09
CA HIS A 195 18.60 13.87 13.21
C HIS A 195 17.93 12.56 12.72
N PRO A 196 18.67 11.62 12.12
CA PRO A 196 18.10 10.41 11.51
C PRO A 196 17.24 9.59 12.47
N VAL A 197 17.67 9.43 13.71
CA VAL A 197 16.96 8.64 14.74
C VAL A 197 15.55 9.20 15.00
N TRP A 198 15.44 10.51 15.22
CA TRP A 198 14.14 11.14 15.44
C TRP A 198 13.28 11.14 14.20
N THR A 199 13.87 11.37 13.04
CA THR A 199 13.15 11.30 11.76
C THR A 199 12.56 9.91 11.55
N PHE A 200 13.32 8.86 11.83
CA PHE A 200 12.87 7.47 11.69
C PHE A 200 11.83 7.09 12.74
N ALA A 201 11.96 7.59 13.97
CA ALA A 201 10.94 7.42 15.00
C ALA A 201 9.59 8.01 14.57
N ILE A 202 9.60 9.26 14.11
CA ILE A 202 8.39 9.96 13.65
C ILE A 202 7.81 9.28 12.41
N ALA A 203 8.65 8.90 11.44
CA ALA A 203 8.20 8.21 10.24
C ALA A 203 7.57 6.84 10.55
N SER A 204 8.15 6.07 11.48
CA SER A 204 7.59 4.79 11.91
C SER A 204 6.30 4.96 12.72
N PHE A 205 6.22 5.98 13.56
CA PHE A 205 5.00 6.31 14.29
C PHE A 205 3.84 6.63 13.34
N ILE A 206 4.07 7.55 12.40
CA ILE A 206 3.06 7.93 11.40
C ILE A 206 2.73 6.74 10.48
N GLY A 207 3.75 6.00 10.03
CA GLY A 207 3.59 4.82 9.20
C GLY A 207 2.75 3.73 9.86
N ALA A 208 2.93 3.50 11.16
CA ALA A 208 2.13 2.55 11.93
C ALA A 208 0.66 2.98 12.05
N LEU A 209 0.40 4.26 12.28
CA LEU A 209 -0.97 4.80 12.29
C LEU A 209 -1.65 4.63 10.93
N LEU A 210 -0.94 4.97 9.84
CA LEU A 210 -1.44 4.82 8.48
C LEU A 210 -1.65 3.35 8.11
N SER A 211 -0.80 2.43 8.59
CA SER A 211 -0.98 0.98 8.41
C SER A 211 -2.29 0.48 9.02
N ILE A 212 -2.62 0.93 10.25
CA ILE A 212 -3.88 0.58 10.91
C ILE A 212 -5.08 1.09 10.09
N ILE A 213 -5.01 2.34 9.62
CA ILE A 213 -6.09 2.95 8.80
C ILE A 213 -6.23 2.20 7.49
N GLY A 214 -5.12 1.88 6.81
CA GLY A 214 -5.12 1.16 5.53
C GLY A 214 -5.75 -0.22 5.64
N ASP A 215 -5.42 -0.98 6.70
CA ASP A 215 -6.00 -2.31 6.91
C ASP A 215 -7.50 -2.25 7.25
N LEU A 216 -7.93 -1.24 8.03
CA LEU A 216 -9.35 -1.01 8.27
C LEU A 216 -10.09 -0.57 7.01
N ALA A 217 -9.48 0.27 6.16
CA ALA A 217 -10.05 0.69 4.89
C ALA A 217 -10.23 -0.50 3.94
N ALA A 218 -9.20 -1.34 3.79
CA ALA A 218 -9.30 -2.58 3.01
C ALA A 218 -10.38 -3.53 3.55
N SER A 219 -10.50 -3.61 4.87
CA SER A 219 -11.56 -4.40 5.53
C SER A 219 -12.95 -3.82 5.28
N ALA A 220 -13.10 -2.49 5.30
CA ALA A 220 -14.37 -1.82 5.01
C ALA A 220 -14.82 -2.07 3.55
N ILE A 221 -13.91 -1.96 2.60
CA ILE A 221 -14.19 -2.24 1.18
C ILE A 221 -14.65 -3.70 1.03
N LYS A 222 -13.97 -4.67 1.66
CA LYS A 222 -14.39 -6.07 1.64
C LYS A 222 -15.83 -6.26 2.15
N ARG A 223 -16.20 -5.60 3.26
CA ARG A 223 -17.56 -5.69 3.82
C ARG A 223 -18.61 -5.05 2.92
N ASN A 224 -18.28 -3.95 2.23
CA ASN A 224 -19.20 -3.33 1.28
C ASN A 224 -19.55 -4.21 0.07
N TYR A 225 -18.68 -5.16 -0.28
CA TYR A 225 -18.90 -6.13 -1.36
C TYR A 225 -19.26 -7.53 -0.84
N ASP A 226 -19.58 -7.66 0.45
CA ASP A 226 -19.93 -8.95 1.11
C ASP A 226 -18.90 -10.06 0.89
N ILE A 227 -17.61 -9.68 0.75
CA ILE A 227 -16.49 -10.60 0.63
C ILE A 227 -15.63 -10.60 1.90
N LYS A 228 -14.95 -11.72 2.14
CA LYS A 228 -13.97 -11.84 3.21
C LYS A 228 -12.56 -11.58 2.71
N ASP A 229 -12.24 -12.08 1.53
CA ASP A 229 -10.93 -11.96 0.90
C ASP A 229 -11.12 -11.47 -0.54
N TYR A 230 -10.20 -10.63 -1.06
CA TYR A 230 -10.31 -10.07 -2.40
C TYR A 230 -10.10 -11.13 -3.48
N GLY A 231 -9.17 -12.06 -3.28
CA GLY A 231 -8.85 -13.09 -4.24
C GLY A 231 -8.07 -14.25 -3.65
N LYS A 232 -7.70 -15.20 -4.53
CA LYS A 232 -6.91 -16.39 -4.21
C LYS A 232 -5.62 -16.44 -5.04
N LEU A 233 -5.31 -15.38 -5.79
CA LEU A 233 -4.14 -15.34 -6.67
C LEU A 233 -2.84 -15.37 -5.88
N ILE A 234 -2.81 -14.67 -4.74
CA ILE A 234 -1.70 -14.70 -3.81
C ILE A 234 -2.20 -15.37 -2.53
N PRO A 235 -1.73 -16.59 -2.20
CA PRO A 235 -2.15 -17.30 -1.01
C PRO A 235 -1.56 -16.66 0.27
N GLY A 236 -2.39 -16.32 1.21
CA GLY A 236 -1.97 -15.84 2.54
C GLY A 236 -2.78 -14.69 3.05
#